data_9ce27d2a3909e22541c1e00af6136c38
#
_entry.id   9ce27d2a3909e22541c1e00af6136c38
#
_cell.length_a   1.000
_cell.length_b   1.000
_cell.length_c   1.000
_cell.angle_alpha   90.00
_cell.angle_beta   90.00
_cell.angle_gamma   90.00
#
_symmetry.space_group_name_H-M   'P 1'
#
loop_
_entity.id
_entity.type
_entity.pdbx_description
1 polymer ?
#
loop_
_entity_poly.entity_id
_entity_poly.type
_entity_poly.pdbx_seq_one_letter_code
_entity_poly.pdbx_strand_id
1 'polypeptide(L)'
;RNCRTYQGADISSDHSLVMCKLQARLRKSPQKNVSKPQIDIEALNLPETRQAYTEELNRRLEEQPEDATTDMDERLGKLNTAIQEAMRATLPARKRHHKPWISEKTIELAEHKRQLKQRRHESDSLAAEYRKHCNLVRTAARTDKNRWLQEQCREIEEKAGDNRSRQVYKLLKQITRKWAPTQSVIKDKSGKILQGKEETKQRWTEYCSELYKDSNESDTVSPELEEIAPPPTDDNEDLILIEEVEAAIKRLKRNKSPGTDGIVGEALQAGGDRLIKEIQTICNEAWRKGRIPEEWTRSILITIPKKGDLAECSNYRTIALLNNMCKVLMMVLLERLKPQVEEHLAEEQAGFRRDRNTTQQILILRLLAEKVKRTGKKVYNCFIDFQKAFDSIKHSISWATMKSYGVGRRLTQMLQTIGENAQSAVRVGQELGEWFKTSVGTRQGDPLSPTTFITYLERVMDGIQNNDTGISVHGYRLNNLRFADDIDLIEERRPTLQANINNLHTAGVAAGLKINIGKTKTLVFGSEMIEEKTKVGDGEIEN
;
A
#
# COMPACT_ATOMS: atom_id res chain seq x y z
N ARG A 1 -2.48 46.52 7.48
CA ARG A 1 -3.60 45.56 7.35
C ARG A 1 -4.90 46.35 7.64
N ASN A 2 -5.69 46.67 6.63
CA ASN A 2 -7.01 47.27 6.79
C ASN A 2 -8.06 46.31 6.26
N CYS A 3 -9.02 45.94 7.10
CA CYS A 3 -10.22 45.22 6.73
C CYS A 3 -11.42 46.14 6.95
N ARG A 4 -12.24 46.36 5.93
CA ARG A 4 -13.44 47.22 6.02
C ARG A 4 -14.63 46.55 5.35
N THR A 5 -15.80 46.68 5.95
CA THR A 5 -17.10 46.30 5.35
C THR A 5 -17.69 47.46 4.56
N TYR A 6 -18.21 47.19 3.37
CA TYR A 6 -18.89 48.14 2.51
C TYR A 6 -20.35 47.72 2.38
N GLN A 7 -21.22 48.46 3.07
CA GLN A 7 -22.67 48.17 3.08
C GLN A 7 -23.40 48.65 1.81
N GLY A 8 -22.77 49.51 1.01
CA GLY A 8 -23.37 50.07 -0.22
C GLY A 8 -22.98 49.33 -1.51
N ALA A 9 -22.27 48.24 -1.46
CA ALA A 9 -21.96 47.46 -2.65
C ALA A 9 -23.13 46.53 -2.98
N ASP A 10 -23.83 46.79 -4.06
CA ASP A 10 -24.91 45.94 -4.57
C ASP A 10 -24.31 44.67 -5.16
N ILE A 11 -24.32 43.58 -4.35
CA ILE A 11 -23.88 42.23 -4.75
C ILE A 11 -25.08 41.29 -4.90
N SER A 12 -26.32 41.83 -4.89
CA SER A 12 -27.57 41.03 -4.95
C SER A 12 -27.59 39.87 -3.92
N SER A 13 -27.09 40.13 -2.71
CA SER A 13 -27.00 39.20 -1.58
C SER A 13 -27.28 39.96 -0.28
N ASP A 14 -27.72 39.24 0.75
CA ASP A 14 -27.85 39.72 2.13
C ASP A 14 -26.51 39.90 2.85
N HIS A 15 -25.42 39.56 2.17
CA HIS A 15 -24.07 39.69 2.70
C HIS A 15 -23.43 41.04 2.33
N SER A 16 -22.74 41.64 3.30
CA SER A 16 -21.94 42.86 3.06
C SER A 16 -20.58 42.52 2.47
N LEU A 17 -20.10 43.34 1.52
CA LEU A 17 -18.76 43.19 0.96
C LEU A 17 -17.71 43.50 2.02
N VAL A 18 -16.80 42.55 2.30
CA VAL A 18 -15.64 42.73 3.15
C VAL A 18 -14.39 42.88 2.27
N MET A 19 -13.75 44.05 2.31
CA MET A 19 -12.51 44.31 1.59
C MET A 19 -11.33 44.29 2.57
N CYS A 20 -10.38 43.40 2.33
CA CYS A 20 -9.11 43.36 3.04
C CYS A 20 -7.96 43.80 2.14
N LYS A 21 -7.20 44.83 2.56
CA LYS A 21 -5.90 45.13 1.95
C LYS A 21 -4.81 44.29 2.63
N LEU A 22 -4.29 43.30 1.89
CA LEU A 22 -3.18 42.47 2.31
C LEU A 22 -1.91 42.86 1.54
N GLN A 23 -0.84 43.19 2.25
CA GLN A 23 0.47 43.38 1.65
C GLN A 23 1.18 42.03 1.67
N ALA A 24 1.05 41.25 0.58
CA ALA A 24 1.69 39.97 0.42
C ALA A 24 2.72 40.03 -0.72
N ARG A 25 3.93 39.55 -0.48
CA ARG A 25 4.87 39.23 -1.57
C ARG A 25 4.41 37.93 -2.23
N LEU A 26 3.68 38.07 -3.33
CA LEU A 26 3.30 36.92 -4.14
C LEU A 26 4.54 36.41 -4.90
N ARG A 27 4.95 35.17 -4.63
CA ARG A 27 5.91 34.47 -5.46
C ARG A 27 5.20 34.09 -6.77
N LYS A 28 5.81 34.34 -7.93
CA LYS A 28 5.28 33.83 -9.21
C LYS A 28 5.02 32.34 -9.05
N SER A 29 3.78 31.94 -9.20
CA SER A 29 3.45 30.50 -9.29
C SER A 29 4.24 29.94 -10.48
N PRO A 30 5.00 28.85 -10.31
CA PRO A 30 5.62 28.20 -11.45
C PRO A 30 4.51 27.90 -12.46
N GLN A 31 4.78 28.17 -13.74
CA GLN A 31 3.86 27.81 -14.82
C GLN A 31 3.44 26.37 -14.61
N LYS A 32 2.14 26.11 -14.57
CA LYS A 32 1.62 24.75 -14.56
C LYS A 32 2.19 24.07 -15.78
N ASN A 33 3.13 23.16 -15.59
CA ASN A 33 3.51 22.25 -16.66
C ASN A 33 2.20 21.68 -17.21
N VAL A 34 1.96 21.86 -18.48
CA VAL A 34 0.81 21.25 -19.18
C VAL A 34 0.99 19.76 -18.98
N SER A 35 0.21 19.19 -18.08
CA SER A 35 0.24 17.74 -17.85
C SER A 35 -0.08 17.07 -19.18
N LYS A 36 0.79 16.15 -19.61
CA LYS A 36 0.52 15.31 -20.80
C LYS A 36 -0.91 14.75 -20.66
N PRO A 37 -1.70 14.69 -21.73
CA PRO A 37 -3.04 14.13 -21.67
C PRO A 37 -2.97 12.74 -21.07
N GLN A 38 -3.73 12.52 -19.99
CA GLN A 38 -3.81 11.20 -19.39
C GLN A 38 -4.63 10.29 -20.29
N ILE A 39 -4.15 9.08 -20.50
CA ILE A 39 -4.83 8.04 -21.29
C ILE A 39 -5.99 7.48 -20.45
N ASP A 40 -7.10 7.16 -21.09
CA ASP A 40 -8.27 6.52 -20.45
C ASP A 40 -8.08 5.00 -20.40
N ILE A 41 -7.55 4.51 -19.30
CA ILE A 41 -7.31 3.09 -19.07
C ILE A 41 -8.63 2.30 -18.95
N GLU A 42 -9.72 2.94 -18.50
CA GLU A 42 -11.02 2.27 -18.38
C GLU A 42 -11.56 1.83 -19.74
N ALA A 43 -11.12 2.44 -20.82
CA ALA A 43 -11.46 2.04 -22.19
C ALA A 43 -11.03 0.60 -22.53
N LEU A 44 -9.99 0.03 -21.85
CA LEU A 44 -9.60 -1.38 -22.02
C LEU A 44 -10.69 -2.38 -21.54
N ASN A 45 -11.73 -1.92 -20.85
CA ASN A 45 -12.87 -2.77 -20.53
C ASN A 45 -13.83 -2.98 -21.73
N LEU A 46 -13.73 -2.13 -22.77
CA LEU A 46 -14.52 -2.26 -23.98
C LEU A 46 -13.86 -3.32 -24.88
N PRO A 47 -14.60 -4.33 -25.37
CA PRO A 47 -14.03 -5.41 -26.17
C PRO A 47 -13.29 -4.92 -27.42
N GLU A 48 -13.86 -3.94 -28.13
CA GLU A 48 -13.28 -3.35 -29.34
C GLU A 48 -11.93 -2.67 -29.07
N THR A 49 -11.86 -1.84 -28.01
CA THR A 49 -10.63 -1.15 -27.62
C THR A 49 -9.56 -2.13 -27.15
N ARG A 50 -9.98 -3.16 -26.42
CA ARG A 50 -9.09 -4.23 -25.98
C ARG A 50 -8.50 -4.99 -27.16
N GLN A 51 -9.32 -5.35 -28.12
CA GLN A 51 -8.88 -6.06 -29.33
C GLN A 51 -7.89 -5.19 -30.13
N ALA A 52 -8.24 -3.93 -30.39
CA ALA A 52 -7.35 -2.98 -31.08
C ALA A 52 -5.99 -2.81 -30.37
N TYR A 53 -6.01 -2.77 -29.02
CA TYR A 53 -4.78 -2.72 -28.24
C TYR A 53 -3.95 -4.00 -28.39
N THR A 54 -4.58 -5.17 -28.32
CA THR A 54 -3.88 -6.45 -28.46
C THR A 54 -3.27 -6.62 -29.85
N GLU A 55 -4.01 -6.25 -30.90
CA GLU A 55 -3.56 -6.30 -32.29
C GLU A 55 -2.35 -5.35 -32.53
N GLU A 56 -2.45 -4.10 -32.07
CA GLU A 56 -1.36 -3.13 -32.20
C GLU A 56 -0.12 -3.54 -31.41
N LEU A 57 -0.30 -4.10 -30.20
CA LEU A 57 0.80 -4.62 -29.40
C LEU A 57 1.50 -5.79 -30.10
N ASN A 58 0.74 -6.75 -30.62
CA ASN A 58 1.28 -7.89 -31.35
C ASN A 58 2.08 -7.45 -32.59
N ARG A 59 1.55 -6.50 -33.38
CA ARG A 59 2.26 -5.92 -34.52
C ARG A 59 3.62 -5.35 -34.11
N ARG A 60 3.66 -4.57 -33.01
CA ARG A 60 4.91 -3.97 -32.51
C ARG A 60 5.92 -4.99 -32.00
N LEU A 61 5.44 -6.06 -31.38
CA LEU A 61 6.29 -7.16 -30.94
C LEU A 61 6.82 -7.98 -32.13
N GLU A 62 6.12 -8.03 -33.26
CA GLU A 62 6.58 -8.68 -34.49
C GLU A 62 7.68 -7.89 -35.22
N GLU A 63 7.58 -6.57 -35.17
CA GLU A 63 8.58 -5.67 -35.79
C GLU A 63 9.93 -5.69 -35.05
N GLN A 64 9.99 -6.24 -33.85
CA GLN A 64 11.23 -6.37 -33.06
C GLN A 64 11.76 -7.80 -33.18
N PRO A 65 12.79 -8.06 -33.98
CA PRO A 65 13.34 -9.41 -34.12
C PRO A 65 13.89 -9.90 -32.78
N GLU A 66 13.54 -11.15 -32.44
CA GLU A 66 14.15 -11.87 -31.32
C GLU A 66 15.64 -12.09 -31.65
N ASP A 67 16.51 -11.26 -31.11
CA ASP A 67 17.93 -11.53 -31.13
C ASP A 67 18.27 -12.30 -29.84
N ALA A 68 18.69 -13.56 -29.99
CA ALA A 68 19.03 -14.43 -28.84
C ALA A 68 20.18 -13.87 -27.99
N THR A 69 20.89 -12.85 -28.50
CA THR A 69 22.00 -12.18 -27.84
C THR A 69 21.59 -10.93 -27.05
N THR A 70 20.32 -10.51 -27.14
CA THR A 70 19.82 -9.30 -26.49
C THR A 70 19.84 -9.46 -24.95
N ASP A 71 20.48 -8.54 -24.24
CA ASP A 71 20.47 -8.56 -22.77
C ASP A 71 19.06 -8.35 -22.18
N MET A 72 18.81 -8.92 -21.00
CA MET A 72 17.51 -8.89 -20.32
C MET A 72 16.98 -7.47 -20.08
N ASP A 73 17.85 -6.52 -19.74
CA ASP A 73 17.47 -5.13 -19.52
C ASP A 73 17.05 -4.44 -20.82
N GLU A 74 17.73 -4.73 -21.93
CA GLU A 74 17.36 -4.22 -23.26
C GLU A 74 16.04 -4.82 -23.75
N ARG A 75 15.85 -6.14 -23.55
CA ARG A 75 14.57 -6.82 -23.88
C ARG A 75 13.41 -6.22 -23.10
N LEU A 76 13.58 -5.98 -21.79
CA LEU A 76 12.57 -5.31 -20.98
C LEU A 76 12.28 -3.89 -21.48
N GLY A 77 13.31 -3.13 -21.84
CA GLY A 77 13.15 -1.76 -22.37
C GLY A 77 12.36 -1.74 -23.69
N LYS A 78 12.63 -2.67 -24.59
CA LYS A 78 11.87 -2.85 -25.85
C LYS A 78 10.41 -3.18 -25.55
N LEU A 79 10.16 -4.14 -24.66
CA LEU A 79 8.82 -4.54 -24.26
C LEU A 79 8.03 -3.39 -23.61
N ASN A 80 8.66 -2.66 -22.68
CA ASN A 80 8.06 -1.47 -22.05
C ASN A 80 7.66 -0.41 -23.09
N THR A 81 8.52 -0.17 -24.07
CA THR A 81 8.27 0.79 -25.15
C THR A 81 7.09 0.34 -26.02
N ALA A 82 7.06 -0.93 -26.45
CA ALA A 82 5.97 -1.48 -27.26
C ALA A 82 4.61 -1.36 -26.54
N ILE A 83 4.55 -1.69 -25.25
CA ILE A 83 3.33 -1.56 -24.45
C ILE A 83 2.88 -0.10 -24.35
N GLN A 84 3.78 0.82 -24.00
CA GLN A 84 3.45 2.24 -23.86
C GLN A 84 2.97 2.86 -25.16
N GLU A 85 3.60 2.52 -26.27
CA GLU A 85 3.23 3.03 -27.58
C GLU A 85 1.91 2.43 -28.08
N ALA A 86 1.66 1.13 -27.88
CA ALA A 86 0.38 0.51 -28.18
C ALA A 86 -0.76 1.17 -27.36
N MET A 87 -0.55 1.44 -26.07
CA MET A 87 -1.49 2.19 -25.23
C MET A 87 -1.76 3.60 -25.78
N ARG A 88 -0.73 4.32 -26.21
CA ARG A 88 -0.88 5.68 -26.76
C ARG A 88 -1.60 5.70 -28.10
N ALA A 89 -1.41 4.68 -28.92
CA ALA A 89 -2.01 4.58 -30.25
C ALA A 89 -3.50 4.22 -30.20
N THR A 90 -3.90 3.36 -29.24
CA THR A 90 -5.25 2.77 -29.23
C THR A 90 -6.18 3.34 -28.18
N LEU A 91 -5.64 3.85 -27.06
CA LEU A 91 -6.47 4.34 -25.98
C LEU A 91 -6.81 5.84 -26.14
N PRO A 92 -8.07 6.23 -25.96
CA PRO A 92 -8.47 7.63 -26.04
C PRO A 92 -7.85 8.45 -24.89
N ALA A 93 -7.68 9.75 -25.16
CA ALA A 93 -7.31 10.67 -24.08
C ALA A 93 -8.44 10.73 -23.02
N ARG A 94 -8.06 10.67 -21.76
CA ARG A 94 -9.01 10.74 -20.65
C ARG A 94 -9.80 12.05 -20.73
N LYS A 95 -11.09 11.94 -21.00
CA LYS A 95 -11.99 13.09 -20.94
C LYS A 95 -11.97 13.64 -19.51
N ARG A 96 -11.94 14.97 -19.36
CA ARG A 96 -12.08 15.58 -18.03
C ARG A 96 -13.41 15.13 -17.44
N HIS A 97 -13.38 14.27 -16.44
CA HIS A 97 -14.58 13.85 -15.76
C HIS A 97 -15.25 15.07 -15.13
N HIS A 98 -16.40 15.43 -15.63
CA HIS A 98 -17.32 16.28 -14.90
C HIS A 98 -17.70 15.57 -13.60
N LYS A 99 -18.15 16.32 -12.60
CA LYS A 99 -18.61 15.71 -11.34
C LYS A 99 -19.70 14.67 -11.68
N PRO A 100 -19.70 13.48 -11.06
CA PRO A 100 -20.56 12.34 -11.47
C PRO A 100 -22.07 12.67 -11.44
N TRP A 101 -22.44 13.76 -10.78
CA TRP A 101 -23.83 14.19 -10.66
C TRP A 101 -24.25 15.25 -11.70
N ILE A 102 -23.40 15.68 -12.63
CA ILE A 102 -23.74 16.68 -13.65
C ILE A 102 -24.19 15.98 -14.93
N SER A 103 -25.43 16.29 -15.39
CA SER A 103 -25.96 15.78 -16.66
C SER A 103 -25.37 16.52 -17.87
N GLU A 104 -25.41 15.89 -19.04
CA GLU A 104 -25.00 16.50 -20.31
C GLU A 104 -25.76 17.78 -20.59
N LYS A 105 -27.09 17.82 -20.33
CA LYS A 105 -27.91 19.01 -20.46
C LYS A 105 -27.39 20.19 -19.63
N THR A 106 -26.94 19.92 -18.41
CA THR A 106 -26.37 20.98 -17.54
C THR A 106 -25.00 21.44 -18.08
N ILE A 107 -24.24 20.58 -18.72
CA ILE A 107 -22.97 20.93 -19.37
C ILE A 107 -23.23 21.83 -20.58
N GLU A 108 -24.17 21.49 -21.44
CA GLU A 108 -24.57 22.32 -22.59
C GLU A 108 -25.02 23.70 -22.16
N LEU A 109 -25.87 23.80 -21.13
CA LEU A 109 -26.29 25.08 -20.56
C LEU A 109 -25.09 25.88 -20.01
N ALA A 110 -24.09 25.20 -19.42
CA ALA A 110 -22.90 25.86 -18.91
C ALA A 110 -21.98 26.35 -20.03
N GLU A 111 -21.92 25.66 -21.16
CA GLU A 111 -21.15 26.08 -22.34
C GLU A 111 -21.81 27.27 -23.01
N HIS A 112 -23.14 27.23 -23.20
CA HIS A 112 -23.89 28.38 -23.72
C HIS A 112 -23.72 29.61 -22.82
N LYS A 113 -23.78 29.44 -21.50
CA LYS A 113 -23.47 30.52 -20.55
C LYS A 113 -22.06 31.09 -20.75
N ARG A 114 -21.04 30.24 -21.09
CA ARG A 114 -19.67 30.73 -21.36
C ARG A 114 -19.61 31.58 -22.61
N GLN A 115 -20.33 31.22 -23.66
CA GLN A 115 -20.42 31.99 -24.91
C GLN A 115 -21.07 33.33 -24.64
N LEU A 116 -22.22 33.35 -23.94
CA LEU A 116 -22.91 34.61 -23.56
C LEU A 116 -22.04 35.48 -22.64
N LYS A 117 -21.19 34.86 -21.78
CA LYS A 117 -20.26 35.63 -20.92
C LYS A 117 -19.25 36.44 -21.72
N GLN A 118 -18.78 35.96 -22.86
CA GLN A 118 -17.85 36.69 -23.72
C GLN A 118 -18.48 37.89 -24.39
N ARG A 119 -19.78 37.77 -24.73
CA ARG A 119 -20.54 38.76 -25.49
C ARG A 119 -21.44 39.67 -24.64
N ARG A 120 -21.48 39.48 -23.33
CA ARG A 120 -22.39 40.20 -22.41
C ARG A 120 -22.22 41.71 -22.39
N HIS A 121 -21.12 42.25 -22.89
CA HIS A 121 -20.82 43.68 -22.93
C HIS A 121 -21.22 44.34 -24.26
N GLU A 122 -21.68 43.54 -25.24
CA GLU A 122 -22.08 44.04 -26.56
C GLU A 122 -23.48 44.70 -26.54
N SER A 123 -24.40 44.23 -25.69
CA SER A 123 -25.74 44.82 -25.51
C SER A 123 -26.38 44.47 -24.17
N ASP A 124 -27.30 45.31 -23.69
CA ASP A 124 -28.08 45.07 -22.47
C ASP A 124 -28.96 43.80 -22.57
N SER A 125 -29.47 43.50 -23.77
CA SER A 125 -30.21 42.28 -24.07
C SER A 125 -29.37 41.02 -23.79
N LEU A 126 -28.12 40.98 -24.28
CA LEU A 126 -27.18 39.87 -24.05
C LEU A 126 -26.77 39.75 -22.56
N ALA A 127 -26.67 40.88 -21.87
CA ALA A 127 -26.43 40.89 -20.44
C ALA A 127 -27.63 40.31 -19.66
N ALA A 128 -28.86 40.59 -20.05
CA ALA A 128 -30.06 40.00 -19.45
C ALA A 128 -30.18 38.51 -19.73
N GLU A 129 -29.88 38.09 -20.95
CA GLU A 129 -29.86 36.68 -21.34
C GLU A 129 -28.79 35.90 -20.56
N TYR A 130 -27.58 36.44 -20.40
CA TYR A 130 -26.55 35.86 -19.57
C TYR A 130 -27.00 35.64 -18.11
N ARG A 131 -27.69 36.62 -17.50
CA ARG A 131 -28.23 36.48 -16.13
C ARG A 131 -29.27 35.35 -16.06
N LYS A 132 -30.18 35.26 -17.04
CA LYS A 132 -31.15 34.17 -17.15
C LYS A 132 -30.49 32.82 -17.23
N HIS A 133 -29.45 32.67 -18.08
CA HIS A 133 -28.69 31.42 -18.21
C HIS A 133 -27.88 31.08 -16.94
N CYS A 134 -27.39 32.05 -16.19
CA CYS A 134 -26.77 31.81 -14.89
C CYS A 134 -27.72 31.10 -13.92
N ASN A 135 -28.98 31.51 -13.87
CA ASN A 135 -30.01 30.92 -13.02
C ASN A 135 -30.40 29.52 -13.53
N LEU A 136 -30.56 29.34 -14.85
CA LEU A 136 -30.85 28.04 -15.45
C LEU A 136 -29.77 27.00 -15.12
N VAL A 137 -28.50 27.34 -15.31
CA VAL A 137 -27.35 26.43 -14.95
C VAL A 137 -27.35 26.11 -13.46
N ARG A 138 -27.62 27.10 -12.59
CA ARG A 138 -27.66 26.89 -11.13
C ARG A 138 -28.78 25.94 -10.74
N THR A 139 -29.97 26.13 -11.30
CA THR A 139 -31.14 25.28 -11.02
C THR A 139 -30.93 23.87 -11.55
N ALA A 140 -30.48 23.72 -12.81
CA ALA A 140 -30.18 22.41 -13.41
C ALA A 140 -29.12 21.63 -12.60
N ALA A 141 -28.03 22.30 -12.23
CA ALA A 141 -26.99 21.68 -11.42
C ALA A 141 -27.48 21.25 -10.02
N ARG A 142 -28.39 22.01 -9.41
CA ARG A 142 -29.01 21.65 -8.12
C ARG A 142 -29.93 20.44 -8.26
N THR A 143 -30.72 20.40 -9.30
CA THR A 143 -31.62 19.28 -9.60
C THR A 143 -30.85 18.00 -9.88
N ASP A 144 -29.81 18.06 -10.70
CA ASP A 144 -28.95 16.93 -11.01
C ASP A 144 -28.29 16.39 -9.74
N LYS A 145 -27.77 17.28 -8.90
CA LYS A 145 -27.12 16.87 -7.64
C LYS A 145 -28.10 16.19 -6.68
N ASN A 146 -29.32 16.70 -6.57
CA ASN A 146 -30.35 16.11 -5.72
C ASN A 146 -30.78 14.74 -6.23
N ARG A 147 -30.97 14.59 -7.54
CA ARG A 147 -31.30 13.30 -8.17
C ARG A 147 -30.19 12.28 -7.89
N TRP A 148 -28.94 12.63 -8.14
CA TRP A 148 -27.80 11.76 -7.87
C TRP A 148 -27.71 11.36 -6.41
N LEU A 149 -27.92 12.29 -5.46
CA LEU A 149 -27.92 11.97 -4.02
C LEU A 149 -29.04 10.98 -3.67
N GLN A 150 -30.23 11.14 -4.22
CA GLN A 150 -31.35 10.21 -4.00
C GLN A 150 -31.03 8.79 -4.54
N GLU A 151 -30.41 8.71 -5.72
CA GLU A 151 -29.95 7.45 -6.30
C GLU A 151 -28.88 6.79 -5.42
N GLN A 152 -27.91 7.56 -4.93
CA GLN A 152 -26.88 7.03 -4.03
C GLN A 152 -27.46 6.55 -2.68
N CYS A 153 -28.44 7.27 -2.12
CA CYS A 153 -29.11 6.82 -0.89
C CYS A 153 -29.86 5.50 -1.12
N ARG A 154 -30.59 5.38 -2.23
CA ARG A 154 -31.28 4.12 -2.58
C ARG A 154 -30.30 2.95 -2.72
N GLU A 155 -29.19 3.16 -3.43
CA GLU A 155 -28.16 2.14 -3.60
C GLU A 155 -27.52 1.72 -2.25
N ILE A 156 -27.36 2.66 -1.31
CA ILE A 156 -26.88 2.39 0.05
C ILE A 156 -27.89 1.53 0.82
N GLU A 157 -29.19 1.85 0.74
CA GLU A 157 -30.28 1.13 1.41
C GLU A 157 -30.37 -0.32 0.90
N GLU A 158 -30.32 -0.53 -0.42
CA GLU A 158 -30.31 -1.86 -1.05
C GLU A 158 -29.12 -2.70 -0.58
N LYS A 159 -27.90 -2.11 -0.62
CA LYS A 159 -26.69 -2.84 -0.19
C LYS A 159 -26.62 -3.08 1.31
N ALA A 160 -27.24 -2.23 2.12
CA ALA A 160 -27.35 -2.43 3.56
C ALA A 160 -28.29 -3.61 3.87
N GLY A 161 -29.39 -3.75 3.14
CA GLY A 161 -30.30 -4.92 3.23
C GLY A 161 -29.60 -6.24 2.89
N ASP A 162 -28.67 -6.22 1.94
CA ASP A 162 -27.89 -7.40 1.50
C ASP A 162 -26.69 -7.73 2.41
N ASN A 163 -26.51 -7.08 3.56
CA ASN A 163 -25.34 -7.21 4.45
C ASN A 163 -23.98 -6.91 3.78
N ARG A 164 -23.96 -6.12 2.70
CA ARG A 164 -22.74 -5.75 1.96
C ARG A 164 -22.04 -4.51 2.57
N SER A 165 -21.74 -4.56 3.85
CA SER A 165 -21.18 -3.47 4.65
C SER A 165 -20.01 -2.72 3.96
N ARG A 166 -19.09 -3.45 3.30
CA ARG A 166 -17.94 -2.85 2.61
C ARG A 166 -18.34 -1.93 1.46
N GLN A 167 -19.41 -2.29 0.72
CA GLN A 167 -19.90 -1.48 -0.40
C GLN A 167 -20.65 -0.25 0.12
N VAL A 168 -21.42 -0.40 1.19
CA VAL A 168 -22.09 0.70 1.90
C VAL A 168 -21.08 1.74 2.36
N TYR A 169 -19.99 1.34 3.02
CA TYR A 169 -18.91 2.25 3.45
C TYR A 169 -18.24 2.96 2.26
N LYS A 170 -18.06 2.28 1.14
CA LYS A 170 -17.48 2.89 -0.08
C LYS A 170 -18.37 4.02 -0.62
N LEU A 171 -19.68 3.80 -0.70
CA LEU A 171 -20.66 4.80 -1.16
C LEU A 171 -20.76 5.97 -0.18
N LEU A 172 -20.89 5.70 1.11
CA LEU A 172 -20.89 6.74 2.15
C LEU A 172 -19.65 7.62 2.06
N LYS A 173 -18.46 7.02 1.85
CA LYS A 173 -17.21 7.77 1.71
C LYS A 173 -17.17 8.65 0.46
N GLN A 174 -17.85 8.27 -0.63
CA GLN A 174 -17.98 9.11 -1.83
C GLN A 174 -18.85 10.35 -1.57
N ILE A 175 -19.94 10.20 -0.83
CA ILE A 175 -20.88 11.29 -0.51
C ILE A 175 -20.28 12.23 0.55
N THR A 176 -19.64 11.67 1.58
CA THR A 176 -19.15 12.42 2.76
C THR A 176 -17.72 12.91 2.63
N ARG A 177 -17.07 12.73 1.48
CA ARG A 177 -15.66 13.04 1.28
C ARG A 177 -15.38 14.51 1.61
N LYS A 178 -14.82 14.75 2.80
CA LYS A 178 -14.30 16.06 3.18
C LYS A 178 -13.04 16.33 2.38
N TRP A 179 -12.90 17.53 1.82
CA TRP A 179 -11.66 18.00 1.25
C TRP A 179 -10.61 18.03 2.38
N ALA A 180 -9.52 17.30 2.20
CA ALA A 180 -8.35 17.39 3.07
C ALA A 180 -7.23 18.07 2.26
N PRO A 181 -6.51 19.03 2.81
CA PRO A 181 -5.36 19.63 2.14
C PRO A 181 -4.33 18.56 1.81
N THR A 182 -3.90 18.54 0.56
CA THR A 182 -3.00 17.50 0.00
C THR A 182 -1.54 17.71 0.42
N GLN A 183 -1.20 18.81 1.08
CA GLN A 183 0.15 19.13 1.54
C GLN A 183 0.10 19.50 3.02
N SER A 184 0.55 18.60 3.86
CA SER A 184 1.01 18.91 5.20
C SER A 184 2.41 19.52 5.10
N VAL A 185 2.62 20.55 5.86
CA VAL A 185 3.93 21.17 6.06
C VAL A 185 4.75 20.20 6.89
N ILE A 186 6.00 19.92 6.48
CA ILE A 186 6.89 18.96 7.15
C ILE A 186 7.94 19.73 7.96
N LYS A 187 8.32 19.20 9.13
CA LYS A 187 9.40 19.67 9.97
C LYS A 187 10.72 18.98 9.62
N ASP A 188 11.80 19.70 9.78
CA ASP A 188 13.14 19.12 9.79
C ASP A 188 13.43 18.40 11.13
N LYS A 189 14.65 17.85 11.29
CA LYS A 189 15.08 17.19 12.54
C LYS A 189 15.12 18.14 13.75
N SER A 190 15.26 19.44 13.53
CA SER A 190 15.27 20.45 14.59
C SER A 190 13.87 20.95 14.99
N GLY A 191 12.81 20.45 14.32
CA GLY A 191 11.43 20.89 14.54
C GLY A 191 11.02 22.13 13.74
N LYS A 192 11.91 22.68 12.88
CA LYS A 192 11.63 23.84 12.05
C LYS A 192 10.77 23.43 10.85
N ILE A 193 9.73 24.21 10.56
CA ILE A 193 8.83 24.02 9.43
C ILE A 193 9.53 24.31 8.10
N LEU A 194 9.54 23.35 7.20
CA LEU A 194 10.06 23.48 5.85
C LEU A 194 9.01 24.08 4.90
N GLN A 195 9.37 25.11 4.15
CA GLN A 195 8.47 25.80 3.23
C GLN A 195 8.79 25.56 1.76
N GLY A 196 10.01 25.10 1.46
CA GLY A 196 10.51 24.82 0.11
C GLY A 196 10.13 23.41 -0.36
N LYS A 197 9.81 23.23 -1.67
CA LYS A 197 9.57 21.90 -2.23
C LYS A 197 10.82 21.03 -2.20
N GLU A 198 11.98 21.61 -2.53
CA GLU A 198 13.26 20.91 -2.52
C GLU A 198 13.65 20.50 -1.11
N GLU A 199 13.51 21.39 -0.12
CA GLU A 199 13.75 21.09 1.28
C GLU A 199 12.85 19.96 1.78
N THR A 200 11.56 20.00 1.42
CA THR A 200 10.60 18.95 1.77
C THR A 200 10.97 17.61 1.11
N LYS A 201 11.38 17.63 -0.16
CA LYS A 201 11.80 16.45 -0.90
C LYS A 201 13.07 15.84 -0.29
N GLN A 202 14.05 16.66 -0.01
CA GLN A 202 15.29 16.24 0.65
C GLN A 202 15.02 15.65 2.03
N ARG A 203 14.17 16.26 2.85
CA ARG A 203 13.79 15.76 4.17
C ARG A 203 13.10 14.39 4.10
N TRP A 204 12.21 14.18 3.12
CA TRP A 204 11.60 12.87 2.91
C TRP A 204 12.61 11.82 2.48
N THR A 205 13.52 12.16 1.58
CA THR A 205 14.61 11.25 1.15
C THR A 205 15.50 10.88 2.33
N GLU A 206 15.93 11.86 3.12
CA GLU A 206 16.71 11.65 4.34
C GLU A 206 15.99 10.71 5.32
N TYR A 207 14.73 11.00 5.66
CA TYR A 207 13.95 10.19 6.58
C TYR A 207 13.77 8.75 6.11
N CYS A 208 13.42 8.54 4.84
CA CYS A 208 13.20 7.20 4.31
C CYS A 208 14.53 6.45 4.13
N SER A 209 15.60 7.13 3.73
CA SER A 209 16.94 6.54 3.64
C SER A 209 17.42 6.04 5.01
N GLU A 210 17.22 6.82 6.08
CA GLU A 210 17.54 6.41 7.44
C GLU A 210 16.64 5.25 7.93
N LEU A 211 15.35 5.28 7.58
CA LEU A 211 14.39 4.25 7.97
C LEU A 211 14.74 2.87 7.41
N TYR A 212 15.23 2.83 6.16
CA TYR A 212 15.54 1.59 5.43
C TYR A 212 17.04 1.28 5.37
N LYS A 213 17.85 1.97 6.18
CA LYS A 213 19.28 1.71 6.34
C LYS A 213 19.50 0.79 7.54
N ASP A 214 20.26 -0.28 7.34
CA ASP A 214 20.75 -1.07 8.47
C ASP A 214 21.75 -0.23 9.26
N SER A 215 21.39 0.09 10.50
CA SER A 215 22.26 0.87 11.41
C SER A 215 23.32 -0.01 12.08
N ASN A 216 23.18 -1.33 12.00
CA ASN A 216 24.03 -2.30 12.68
C ASN A 216 24.56 -3.32 11.65
N GLU A 217 25.42 -2.88 10.71
CA GLU A 217 26.13 -3.77 9.77
C GLU A 217 27.00 -4.83 10.47
N SER A 218 27.24 -4.68 11.78
CA SER A 218 28.06 -5.59 12.59
C SER A 218 27.29 -6.73 13.26
N ASP A 219 25.94 -6.72 13.18
CA ASP A 219 25.16 -7.83 13.76
C ASP A 219 25.24 -9.03 12.83
N THR A 220 26.20 -9.90 13.11
CA THR A 220 26.33 -11.20 12.49
C THR A 220 25.05 -12.02 12.72
N VAL A 221 24.59 -12.69 11.67
CA VAL A 221 23.62 -13.77 11.77
C VAL A 221 24.15 -14.74 12.83
N SER A 222 23.30 -15.26 13.71
CA SER A 222 23.80 -16.21 14.73
C SER A 222 24.58 -17.34 14.06
N PRO A 223 25.72 -17.75 14.59
CA PRO A 223 26.55 -18.83 13.98
C PRO A 223 25.75 -20.08 13.62
N GLU A 224 24.74 -20.42 14.44
CA GLU A 224 23.83 -21.53 14.21
C GLU A 224 23.04 -21.42 12.89
N LEU A 225 22.73 -20.21 12.43
CA LEU A 225 22.05 -19.96 11.15
C LEU A 225 23.03 -19.88 9.97
N GLU A 226 24.29 -19.54 10.21
CA GLU A 226 25.33 -19.51 9.17
C GLU A 226 25.80 -20.93 8.79
N GLU A 227 25.80 -21.87 9.74
CA GLU A 227 26.23 -23.26 9.52
C GLU A 227 25.20 -24.14 8.81
N ILE A 228 23.97 -23.67 8.62
CA ILE A 228 22.94 -24.45 7.91
C ILE A 228 23.35 -24.61 6.45
N ALA A 229 23.77 -25.79 6.10
CA ALA A 229 24.06 -26.15 4.72
C ALA A 229 22.80 -25.88 3.85
N PRO A 230 22.95 -25.22 2.70
CA PRO A 230 21.80 -25.07 1.80
C PRO A 230 21.30 -26.46 1.42
N PRO A 231 19.97 -26.65 1.24
CA PRO A 231 19.43 -27.91 0.78
C PRO A 231 20.14 -28.35 -0.51
N PRO A 232 20.31 -29.67 -0.73
CA PRO A 232 20.96 -30.17 -1.93
C PRO A 232 20.31 -29.53 -3.16
N THR A 233 21.15 -29.07 -4.07
CA THR A 233 20.68 -28.49 -5.34
C THR A 233 20.05 -29.59 -6.16
N ASP A 234 18.77 -29.57 -6.31
CA ASP A 234 18.17 -30.13 -7.51
C ASP A 234 18.45 -29.12 -8.63
N ASP A 235 19.40 -29.40 -9.51
CA ASP A 235 19.73 -28.57 -10.69
C ASP A 235 18.54 -28.51 -11.67
N ASN A 236 17.48 -29.25 -11.40
CA ASN A 236 16.20 -29.33 -12.09
C ASN A 236 15.08 -28.50 -11.45
N GLU A 237 15.38 -27.41 -10.73
CA GLU A 237 14.29 -26.49 -10.38
C GLU A 237 13.60 -26.02 -11.65
N ASP A 238 12.34 -26.44 -11.84
CA ASP A 238 11.55 -26.23 -13.04
C ASP A 238 11.47 -24.75 -13.43
N LEU A 239 11.64 -24.51 -14.72
CA LEU A 239 11.41 -23.19 -15.30
C LEU A 239 10.03 -22.67 -14.93
N ILE A 240 9.89 -21.36 -14.96
CA ILE A 240 8.60 -20.71 -14.75
C ILE A 240 7.69 -21.05 -15.93
N LEU A 241 6.54 -21.66 -15.63
CA LEU A 241 5.56 -22.06 -16.62
C LEU A 241 4.73 -20.86 -17.09
N ILE A 242 4.17 -20.97 -18.29
CA ILE A 242 3.34 -19.92 -18.86
C ILE A 242 2.05 -19.73 -18.05
N GLU A 243 1.52 -20.80 -17.51
CA GLU A 243 0.32 -20.83 -16.66
C GLU A 243 0.54 -20.08 -15.34
N GLU A 244 1.75 -20.15 -14.75
CA GLU A 244 2.10 -19.40 -13.54
C GLU A 244 2.10 -17.88 -13.84
N VAL A 245 2.67 -17.47 -14.97
CA VAL A 245 2.71 -16.07 -15.41
C VAL A 245 1.31 -15.57 -15.71
N GLU A 246 0.51 -16.35 -16.44
CA GLU A 246 -0.88 -16.01 -16.74
C GLU A 246 -1.72 -15.84 -15.48
N ALA A 247 -1.60 -16.78 -14.54
CA ALA A 247 -2.29 -16.71 -13.24
C ALA A 247 -1.86 -15.48 -12.43
N ALA A 248 -0.57 -15.13 -12.45
CA ALA A 248 -0.06 -13.94 -11.78
C ALA A 248 -0.59 -12.64 -12.42
N ILE A 249 -0.63 -12.55 -13.76
CA ILE A 249 -1.20 -11.40 -14.48
C ILE A 249 -2.70 -11.24 -14.16
N LYS A 250 -3.47 -12.32 -14.14
CA LYS A 250 -4.89 -12.30 -13.79
C LYS A 250 -5.15 -11.79 -12.36
N ARG A 251 -4.23 -12.03 -11.43
CA ARG A 251 -4.31 -11.58 -10.02
C ARG A 251 -3.94 -10.10 -9.82
N LEU A 252 -3.37 -9.42 -10.81
CA LEU A 252 -3.06 -8.00 -10.71
C LEU A 252 -4.32 -7.19 -10.38
N LYS A 253 -4.23 -6.32 -9.37
CA LYS A 253 -5.37 -5.51 -8.95
C LYS A 253 -5.55 -4.32 -9.89
N ARG A 254 -6.75 -4.13 -10.40
CA ARG A 254 -7.14 -2.99 -11.25
C ARG A 254 -7.15 -1.66 -10.48
N ASN A 255 -7.06 -0.57 -11.21
CA ASN A 255 -7.08 0.81 -10.67
C ASN A 255 -5.95 1.07 -9.66
N LYS A 256 -4.77 0.49 -9.89
CA LYS A 256 -3.56 0.74 -9.11
C LYS A 256 -2.57 1.58 -9.89
N SER A 257 -1.85 2.43 -9.16
CA SER A 257 -0.77 3.23 -9.75
C SER A 257 0.37 2.33 -10.24
N PRO A 258 0.92 2.60 -11.42
CA PRO A 258 2.07 1.88 -11.94
C PRO A 258 3.37 2.22 -11.20
N GLY A 259 4.43 1.48 -11.48
CA GLY A 259 5.79 1.76 -11.05
C GLY A 259 6.47 2.86 -11.88
N THR A 260 7.79 2.72 -12.03
CA THR A 260 8.66 3.66 -12.81
C THR A 260 8.37 3.61 -14.29
N ASP A 261 8.01 2.44 -14.81
CA ASP A 261 7.68 2.18 -16.20
C ASP A 261 6.35 2.81 -16.68
N GLY A 262 5.49 3.23 -15.76
CA GLY A 262 4.17 3.77 -16.08
C GLY A 262 3.18 2.74 -16.63
N ILE A 263 3.51 1.44 -16.65
CA ILE A 263 2.66 0.37 -17.18
C ILE A 263 1.66 -0.07 -16.11
N VAL A 264 0.37 0.00 -16.43
CA VAL A 264 -0.72 -0.39 -15.54
C VAL A 264 -1.02 -1.88 -15.66
N GLY A 265 -1.56 -2.48 -14.58
CA GLY A 265 -1.91 -3.90 -14.60
C GLY A 265 -2.95 -4.27 -15.66
N GLU A 266 -3.86 -3.36 -15.96
CA GLU A 266 -4.89 -3.53 -16.99
C GLU A 266 -4.29 -3.70 -18.38
N ALA A 267 -3.19 -3.05 -18.69
CA ALA A 267 -2.48 -3.21 -19.98
C ALA A 267 -1.88 -4.62 -20.10
N LEU A 268 -1.30 -5.15 -19.01
CA LEU A 268 -0.80 -6.52 -18.98
C LEU A 268 -1.93 -7.55 -19.12
N GLN A 269 -3.06 -7.33 -18.44
CA GLN A 269 -4.24 -8.19 -18.54
C GLN A 269 -4.92 -8.18 -19.90
N ALA A 270 -4.73 -7.12 -20.69
CA ALA A 270 -5.28 -6.98 -22.04
C ALA A 270 -4.31 -7.38 -23.16
N GLY A 271 -3.03 -7.70 -22.87
CA GLY A 271 -1.98 -7.81 -23.86
C GLY A 271 -1.94 -9.13 -24.66
N GLY A 272 -2.71 -10.15 -24.24
CA GLY A 272 -2.79 -11.42 -24.96
C GLY A 272 -1.60 -12.36 -24.78
N ASP A 273 -1.64 -13.51 -25.46
CA ASP A 273 -0.71 -14.65 -25.23
C ASP A 273 0.74 -14.32 -25.59
N ARG A 274 0.95 -13.50 -26.61
CA ARG A 274 2.30 -13.11 -27.02
C ARG A 274 3.00 -12.29 -25.92
N LEU A 275 2.31 -11.31 -25.34
CA LEU A 275 2.85 -10.55 -24.20
C LEU A 275 3.18 -11.48 -23.02
N ILE A 276 2.34 -12.46 -22.75
CA ILE A 276 2.56 -13.43 -21.65
C ILE A 276 3.85 -14.21 -21.90
N LYS A 277 4.11 -14.65 -23.14
CA LYS A 277 5.36 -15.34 -23.52
C LYS A 277 6.58 -14.45 -23.34
N GLU A 278 6.52 -13.18 -23.76
CA GLU A 278 7.64 -12.24 -23.57
C GLU A 278 7.95 -12.04 -22.09
N ILE A 279 6.92 -11.85 -21.24
CA ILE A 279 7.09 -11.74 -19.78
C ILE A 279 7.68 -13.03 -19.21
N GLN A 280 7.18 -14.21 -19.65
CA GLN A 280 7.72 -15.51 -19.23
C GLN A 280 9.20 -15.65 -19.60
N THR A 281 9.59 -15.23 -20.81
CA THR A 281 10.98 -15.28 -21.27
C THR A 281 11.88 -14.47 -20.37
N ILE A 282 11.50 -13.22 -20.02
CA ILE A 282 12.25 -12.36 -19.08
C ILE A 282 12.30 -13.00 -17.68
N CYS A 283 11.18 -13.54 -17.20
CA CYS A 283 11.13 -14.20 -15.90
C CYS A 283 12.04 -15.45 -15.85
N ASN A 284 12.07 -16.25 -16.90
CA ASN A 284 12.94 -17.43 -17.00
C ASN A 284 14.42 -17.06 -17.17
N GLU A 285 14.70 -15.97 -17.87
CA GLU A 285 16.07 -15.46 -17.95
C GLU A 285 16.56 -14.97 -16.59
N ALA A 286 15.71 -14.23 -15.84
CA ALA A 286 16.00 -13.81 -14.48
C ALA A 286 16.20 -15.02 -13.56
N TRP A 287 15.35 -16.05 -13.67
CA TRP A 287 15.42 -17.29 -12.89
C TRP A 287 16.73 -18.04 -13.15
N ARG A 288 17.14 -18.20 -14.41
CA ARG A 288 18.40 -18.90 -14.78
C ARG A 288 19.64 -18.13 -14.34
N LYS A 289 19.66 -16.80 -14.54
CA LYS A 289 20.82 -15.95 -14.24
C LYS A 289 20.93 -15.58 -12.76
N GLY A 290 19.88 -15.83 -11.94
CA GLY A 290 19.83 -15.41 -10.54
C GLY A 290 19.90 -13.90 -10.34
N ARG A 291 19.54 -13.11 -11.40
CA ARG A 291 19.47 -11.65 -11.35
C ARG A 291 18.18 -11.14 -11.97
N ILE A 292 17.72 -9.96 -11.57
CA ILE A 292 16.55 -9.29 -12.15
C ILE A 292 16.98 -8.07 -12.96
N PRO A 293 16.16 -7.60 -13.92
CA PRO A 293 16.41 -6.34 -14.61
C PRO A 293 16.62 -5.19 -13.64
N GLU A 294 17.51 -4.26 -13.97
CA GLU A 294 17.82 -3.11 -13.10
C GLU A 294 16.57 -2.27 -12.78
N GLU A 295 15.71 -2.07 -13.77
CA GLU A 295 14.47 -1.30 -13.59
C GLU A 295 13.53 -1.95 -12.55
N TRP A 296 13.55 -3.28 -12.39
CA TRP A 296 12.73 -3.99 -11.42
C TRP A 296 13.25 -3.87 -9.98
N THR A 297 14.50 -3.46 -9.78
CA THR A 297 15.04 -3.17 -8.45
C THR A 297 14.44 -1.87 -7.87
N ARG A 298 13.95 -0.97 -8.71
CA ARG A 298 13.51 0.38 -8.36
C ARG A 298 12.05 0.43 -7.93
N SER A 299 11.77 1.18 -6.86
CA SER A 299 10.41 1.44 -6.38
C SER A 299 10.19 2.91 -6.03
N ILE A 300 8.96 3.41 -6.27
CA ILE A 300 8.58 4.77 -5.90
C ILE A 300 7.82 4.73 -4.58
N LEU A 301 8.33 5.40 -3.56
CA LEU A 301 7.66 5.51 -2.26
C LEU A 301 6.66 6.67 -2.26
N ILE A 302 5.41 6.36 -1.90
CA ILE A 302 4.35 7.34 -1.66
C ILE A 302 4.06 7.41 -0.17
N THR A 303 4.11 8.61 0.39
CA THR A 303 3.82 8.83 1.80
C THR A 303 2.32 9.01 2.04
N ILE A 304 1.74 8.19 2.93
CA ILE A 304 0.33 8.24 3.30
C ILE A 304 0.21 8.63 4.78
N PRO A 305 -0.55 9.69 5.10
CA PRO A 305 -0.69 10.15 6.48
C PRO A 305 -1.39 9.13 7.37
N LYS A 306 -0.88 8.96 8.58
CA LYS A 306 -1.50 8.28 9.72
C LYS A 306 -2.25 9.29 10.60
N LYS A 307 -2.67 8.88 11.78
CA LYS A 307 -3.14 9.79 12.83
C LYS A 307 -1.94 10.45 13.51
N GLY A 308 -2.12 11.66 14.07
CA GLY A 308 -1.10 12.41 14.80
C GLY A 308 -0.72 13.71 14.11
N ASP A 309 0.41 14.32 14.50
CA ASP A 309 0.94 15.54 13.88
C ASP A 309 1.49 15.23 12.50
N LEU A 310 0.78 15.69 11.45
CA LEU A 310 1.15 15.46 10.06
C LEU A 310 2.38 16.27 9.62
N ALA A 311 2.94 17.12 10.48
CA ALA A 311 4.21 17.77 10.23
C ALA A 311 5.41 16.83 10.49
N GLU A 312 5.20 15.73 11.19
CA GLU A 312 6.21 14.72 11.49
C GLU A 312 6.23 13.60 10.45
N CYS A 313 7.40 13.32 9.84
CA CYS A 313 7.55 12.24 8.87
C CYS A 313 7.21 10.87 9.45
N SER A 314 7.44 10.64 10.75
CA SER A 314 7.13 9.39 11.46
C SER A 314 5.64 9.04 11.47
N ASN A 315 4.75 10.04 11.32
CA ASN A 315 3.31 9.88 11.26
C ASN A 315 2.78 9.54 9.85
N TYR A 316 3.66 9.03 8.99
CA TYR A 316 3.29 8.53 7.65
C TYR A 316 3.65 7.06 7.49
N ARG A 317 2.93 6.40 6.59
CA ARG A 317 3.30 5.12 6.02
C ARG A 317 3.84 5.35 4.62
N THR A 318 4.84 4.59 4.24
CA THR A 318 5.32 4.53 2.86
C THR A 318 4.63 3.38 2.14
N ILE A 319 4.19 3.62 0.91
CA ILE A 319 3.73 2.55 0.01
C ILE A 319 4.66 2.54 -1.19
N ALA A 320 5.22 1.38 -1.49
CA ALA A 320 6.08 1.18 -2.65
C ALA A 320 5.25 0.90 -3.90
N LEU A 321 5.45 1.69 -4.94
CA LEU A 321 4.94 1.44 -6.27
C LEU A 321 6.02 0.71 -7.06
N LEU A 322 5.80 -0.57 -7.30
CA LEU A 322 6.66 -1.47 -8.08
C LEU A 322 6.12 -1.59 -9.49
N ASN A 323 6.99 -1.90 -10.44
CA ASN A 323 6.62 -2.25 -11.81
C ASN A 323 5.72 -3.49 -11.83
N ASN A 324 4.66 -3.46 -12.62
CA ASN A 324 3.67 -4.54 -12.59
C ASN A 324 4.23 -5.86 -13.14
N MET A 325 5.16 -5.84 -14.10
CA MET A 325 5.85 -7.06 -14.55
C MET A 325 6.75 -7.65 -13.45
N CYS A 326 7.45 -6.81 -12.69
CA CYS A 326 8.17 -7.27 -11.50
C CYS A 326 7.24 -7.93 -10.48
N LYS A 327 6.04 -7.37 -10.26
CA LYS A 327 5.02 -8.01 -9.39
C LYS A 327 4.56 -9.37 -9.93
N VAL A 328 4.51 -9.56 -11.25
CA VAL A 328 4.19 -10.87 -11.85
C VAL A 328 5.23 -11.89 -11.42
N LEU A 329 6.51 -11.60 -11.60
CA LEU A 329 7.59 -12.48 -11.12
C LEU A 329 7.47 -12.74 -9.61
N MET A 330 7.31 -11.70 -8.80
CA MET A 330 7.16 -11.83 -7.35
C MET A 330 5.96 -12.69 -6.94
N MET A 331 4.85 -12.65 -7.70
CA MET A 331 3.69 -13.50 -7.42
C MET A 331 3.92 -14.96 -7.79
N VAL A 332 4.67 -15.23 -8.86
CA VAL A 332 5.11 -16.59 -9.20
C VAL A 332 6.01 -17.14 -8.08
N LEU A 333 7.02 -16.37 -7.67
CA LEU A 333 7.92 -16.76 -6.56
C LEU A 333 7.16 -16.98 -5.25
N LEU A 334 6.15 -16.15 -4.97
CA LEU A 334 5.30 -16.28 -3.78
C LEU A 334 4.51 -17.59 -3.77
N GLU A 335 3.93 -17.98 -4.91
CA GLU A 335 3.17 -19.24 -4.97
C GLU A 335 4.08 -20.47 -4.84
N ARG A 336 5.34 -20.38 -5.27
CA ARG A 336 6.36 -21.41 -5.06
C ARG A 336 6.89 -21.44 -3.61
N LEU A 337 6.96 -20.26 -2.95
CA LEU A 337 7.43 -20.12 -1.57
C LEU A 337 6.42 -20.65 -0.54
N LYS A 338 5.14 -20.33 -0.72
CA LYS A 338 4.09 -20.62 0.26
C LYS A 338 4.04 -22.09 0.72
N PRO A 339 4.03 -23.09 -0.17
CA PRO A 339 4.00 -24.48 0.28
C PRO A 339 5.20 -24.84 1.16
N GLN A 340 6.38 -24.30 0.84
CA GLN A 340 7.63 -24.64 1.52
C GLN A 340 7.72 -24.03 2.92
N VAL A 341 7.09 -22.88 3.16
CA VAL A 341 7.10 -22.23 4.50
C VAL A 341 5.87 -22.58 5.34
N GLU A 342 4.76 -23.02 4.72
CA GLU A 342 3.49 -23.28 5.42
C GLU A 342 3.63 -24.34 6.51
N GLU A 343 4.46 -25.36 6.30
CA GLU A 343 4.70 -26.45 7.25
C GLU A 343 5.43 -26.00 8.53
N HIS A 344 6.15 -24.88 8.43
CA HIS A 344 6.90 -24.30 9.55
C HIS A 344 6.13 -23.24 10.33
N LEU A 345 4.99 -22.77 9.79
CA LEU A 345 4.18 -21.74 10.45
C LEU A 345 3.26 -22.38 11.50
N ALA A 346 3.36 -21.91 12.74
CA ALA A 346 2.51 -22.37 13.82
C ALA A 346 1.01 -22.13 13.54
N GLU A 347 0.16 -22.97 14.12
CA GLU A 347 -1.30 -22.89 13.99
C GLU A 347 -1.88 -21.57 14.50
N GLU A 348 -1.24 -20.95 15.47
CA GLU A 348 -1.62 -19.68 16.09
C GLU A 348 -1.47 -18.48 15.14
N GLN A 349 -0.60 -18.57 14.11
CA GLN A 349 -0.46 -17.50 13.11
C GLN A 349 -1.59 -17.55 12.08
N ALA A 350 -2.47 -16.56 12.09
CA ALA A 350 -3.57 -16.45 11.12
C ALA A 350 -3.33 -15.35 10.05
N GLY A 351 -2.32 -14.52 10.22
CA GLY A 351 -2.03 -13.43 9.30
C GLY A 351 -1.50 -13.94 7.96
N PHE A 352 -2.05 -13.43 6.85
CA PHE A 352 -1.60 -13.69 5.48
C PHE A 352 -1.62 -15.15 5.00
N ARG A 353 -2.21 -16.05 5.79
CA ARG A 353 -2.40 -17.46 5.45
C ARG A 353 -3.76 -17.69 4.79
N ARG A 354 -3.84 -18.72 3.94
CA ARG A 354 -5.07 -19.10 3.26
C ARG A 354 -6.09 -19.60 4.28
N ASP A 355 -7.36 -19.24 4.05
CA ASP A 355 -8.52 -19.67 4.85
C ASP A 355 -8.46 -19.27 6.34
N ARG A 356 -7.54 -18.38 6.71
CA ARG A 356 -7.43 -17.82 8.06
C ARG A 356 -7.80 -16.34 8.06
N ASN A 357 -8.42 -15.87 9.15
CA ASN A 357 -8.86 -14.50 9.27
C ASN A 357 -8.94 -14.03 10.74
N THR A 358 -9.05 -12.71 10.94
CA THR A 358 -9.17 -12.10 12.26
C THR A 358 -10.42 -12.54 13.03
N THR A 359 -11.51 -12.93 12.34
CA THR A 359 -12.75 -13.39 12.98
C THR A 359 -12.53 -14.69 13.76
N GLN A 360 -11.68 -15.58 13.23
CA GLN A 360 -11.31 -16.82 13.94
C GLN A 360 -10.53 -16.52 15.21
N GLN A 361 -9.57 -15.59 15.19
CA GLN A 361 -8.80 -15.17 16.37
C GLN A 361 -9.72 -14.54 17.43
N ILE A 362 -10.63 -13.65 17.02
CA ILE A 362 -11.63 -13.03 17.90
C ILE A 362 -12.55 -14.11 18.51
N LEU A 363 -12.97 -15.11 17.73
CA LEU A 363 -13.80 -16.21 18.22
C LEU A 363 -13.08 -17.02 19.31
N ILE A 364 -11.80 -17.34 19.12
CA ILE A 364 -10.98 -18.07 20.11
C ILE A 364 -10.94 -17.28 21.42
N LEU A 365 -10.61 -15.97 21.38
CA LEU A 365 -10.59 -15.11 22.55
C LEU A 365 -11.95 -15.03 23.25
N ARG A 366 -13.04 -14.95 22.50
CA ARG A 366 -14.40 -14.93 23.05
C ARG A 366 -14.73 -16.23 23.77
N LEU A 367 -14.47 -17.38 23.13
CA LEU A 367 -14.69 -18.69 23.74
C LEU A 367 -13.85 -18.88 25.00
N LEU A 368 -12.61 -18.37 24.98
CA LEU A 368 -11.74 -18.37 26.14
C LEU A 368 -12.32 -17.56 27.30
N ALA A 369 -12.78 -16.32 27.03
CA ALA A 369 -13.42 -15.46 28.03
C ALA A 369 -14.69 -16.12 28.61
N GLU A 370 -15.51 -16.77 27.79
CA GLU A 370 -16.71 -17.50 28.25
C GLU A 370 -16.34 -18.72 29.12
N LYS A 371 -15.27 -19.44 28.77
CA LYS A 371 -14.76 -20.56 29.57
C LYS A 371 -14.22 -20.10 30.90
N VAL A 372 -13.44 -19.02 30.92
CA VAL A 372 -12.95 -18.39 32.17
C VAL A 372 -14.11 -18.00 33.06
N LYS A 373 -15.14 -17.34 32.56
CA LYS A 373 -16.33 -16.95 33.30
C LYS A 373 -17.05 -18.15 33.93
N ARG A 374 -17.09 -19.29 33.24
CA ARG A 374 -17.75 -20.51 33.74
C ARG A 374 -16.93 -21.26 34.79
N THR A 375 -15.59 -21.25 34.63
CA THR A 375 -14.69 -22.05 35.49
C THR A 375 -14.16 -21.27 36.70
N GLY A 376 -14.32 -19.94 36.72
CA GLY A 376 -13.73 -19.06 37.76
C GLY A 376 -12.19 -18.96 37.67
N LYS A 377 -11.58 -19.56 36.66
CA LYS A 377 -10.13 -19.45 36.44
C LYS A 377 -9.75 -18.03 35.96
N LYS A 378 -8.48 -17.72 36.06
CA LYS A 378 -7.92 -16.45 35.54
C LYS A 378 -7.07 -16.72 34.30
N VAL A 379 -7.07 -15.79 33.38
CA VAL A 379 -6.22 -15.80 32.20
C VAL A 379 -5.67 -14.41 31.95
N TYR A 380 -4.36 -14.36 31.80
CA TYR A 380 -3.60 -13.13 31.59
C TYR A 380 -3.24 -13.03 30.12
N ASN A 381 -3.59 -11.93 29.48
CA ASN A 381 -3.32 -11.63 28.08
C ASN A 381 -2.39 -10.42 27.98
N CYS A 382 -1.49 -10.43 26.99
CA CYS A 382 -0.69 -9.28 26.63
C CYS A 382 -0.74 -9.06 25.12
N PHE A 383 -1.44 -8.00 24.70
CA PHE A 383 -1.50 -7.56 23.30
C PHE A 383 -0.27 -6.74 22.97
N ILE A 384 0.60 -7.29 22.13
CA ILE A 384 1.89 -6.71 21.76
C ILE A 384 1.79 -6.04 20.39
N ASP A 385 2.22 -4.78 20.30
CA ASP A 385 2.38 -4.00 19.07
C ASP A 385 3.88 -3.76 18.84
N PHE A 386 4.38 -4.02 17.65
CA PHE A 386 5.76 -3.69 17.29
C PHE A 386 5.86 -2.31 16.64
N GLN A 387 7.00 -1.65 16.85
CA GLN A 387 7.32 -0.38 16.20
C GLN A 387 7.76 -0.65 14.75
N LYS A 388 6.93 -0.25 13.77
CA LYS A 388 7.27 -0.36 12.34
C LYS A 388 7.78 -1.76 11.94
N ALA A 389 7.14 -2.82 12.41
CA ALA A 389 7.58 -4.20 12.25
C ALA A 389 8.05 -4.54 10.82
N PHE A 390 7.25 -4.22 9.80
CA PHE A 390 7.59 -4.46 8.40
C PHE A 390 8.79 -3.66 7.89
N ASP A 391 9.05 -2.50 8.46
CA ASP A 391 10.16 -1.62 8.06
C ASP A 391 11.48 -1.99 8.78
N SER A 392 11.46 -2.95 9.74
CA SER A 392 12.60 -3.27 10.62
C SER A 392 13.20 -4.65 10.38
N ILE A 393 12.67 -5.44 9.44
CA ILE A 393 13.15 -6.81 9.15
C ILE A 393 14.58 -6.77 8.61
N LYS A 394 15.49 -7.54 9.22
CA LYS A 394 16.85 -7.75 8.72
C LYS A 394 16.84 -8.77 7.58
N HIS A 395 17.34 -8.39 6.42
CA HIS A 395 17.35 -9.24 5.24
C HIS A 395 18.18 -10.52 5.46
N SER A 396 19.35 -10.42 6.10
CA SER A 396 20.22 -11.56 6.41
C SER A 396 19.50 -12.65 7.23
N ILE A 397 18.78 -12.25 8.28
CA ILE A 397 18.00 -13.18 9.11
C ILE A 397 16.86 -13.81 8.30
N SER A 398 16.18 -13.03 7.43
CA SER A 398 15.10 -13.55 6.58
C SER A 398 15.60 -14.69 5.67
N TRP A 399 16.75 -14.48 5.03
CA TRP A 399 17.31 -15.48 4.12
C TRP A 399 17.85 -16.71 4.87
N ALA A 400 18.49 -16.51 6.02
CA ALA A 400 18.95 -17.58 6.87
C ALA A 400 17.77 -18.43 7.39
N THR A 401 16.67 -17.79 7.82
CA THR A 401 15.44 -18.48 8.24
C THR A 401 14.84 -19.30 7.10
N MET A 402 14.75 -18.75 5.89
CA MET A 402 14.24 -19.51 4.72
C MET A 402 15.10 -20.73 4.41
N LYS A 403 16.43 -20.60 4.49
CA LYS A 403 17.35 -21.74 4.33
C LYS A 403 17.13 -22.79 5.41
N SER A 404 16.93 -22.39 6.67
CA SER A 404 16.68 -23.33 7.77
C SER A 404 15.36 -24.09 7.62
N TYR A 405 14.38 -23.50 6.94
CA TYR A 405 13.09 -24.13 6.60
C TYR A 405 13.16 -24.98 5.32
N GLY A 406 14.35 -25.18 4.74
CA GLY A 406 14.52 -26.01 3.55
C GLY A 406 14.00 -25.39 2.26
N VAL A 407 13.79 -24.06 2.23
CA VAL A 407 13.38 -23.36 0.98
C VAL A 407 14.46 -23.55 -0.08
N GLY A 408 14.05 -23.97 -1.28
CA GLY A 408 14.93 -24.28 -2.41
C GLY A 408 15.98 -23.19 -2.67
N ARG A 409 17.20 -23.62 -2.99
CA ARG A 409 18.36 -22.71 -3.13
C ARG A 409 18.12 -21.59 -4.14
N ARG A 410 17.61 -21.92 -5.33
CA ARG A 410 17.37 -20.96 -6.40
C ARG A 410 16.28 -19.96 -6.02
N LEU A 411 15.20 -20.44 -5.39
CA LEU A 411 14.13 -19.59 -4.90
C LEU A 411 14.66 -18.60 -3.84
N THR A 412 15.41 -19.09 -2.86
CA THR A 412 16.04 -18.24 -1.84
C THR A 412 16.99 -17.21 -2.48
N GLN A 413 17.81 -17.60 -3.44
CA GLN A 413 18.71 -16.71 -4.18
C GLN A 413 17.96 -15.61 -4.92
N MET A 414 16.85 -15.94 -5.57
CA MET A 414 16.02 -14.95 -6.26
C MET A 414 15.38 -13.95 -5.28
N LEU A 415 14.87 -14.43 -4.15
CA LEU A 415 14.31 -13.58 -3.10
C LEU A 415 15.38 -12.65 -2.52
N GLN A 416 16.57 -13.17 -2.28
CA GLN A 416 17.74 -12.42 -1.82
C GLN A 416 18.14 -11.35 -2.85
N THR A 417 18.25 -11.69 -4.12
CA THR A 417 18.57 -10.75 -5.21
C THR A 417 17.57 -9.60 -5.28
N ILE A 418 16.26 -9.88 -5.15
CA ILE A 418 15.20 -8.87 -5.16
C ILE A 418 15.30 -7.94 -3.94
N GLY A 419 15.66 -8.47 -2.76
CA GLY A 419 15.78 -7.70 -1.53
C GLY A 419 17.03 -6.82 -1.50
N GLU A 420 18.20 -7.40 -1.78
CA GLU A 420 19.51 -6.74 -1.64
C GLU A 420 19.78 -5.66 -2.69
N ASN A 421 19.22 -5.81 -3.91
CA ASN A 421 19.36 -4.83 -4.97
C ASN A 421 18.26 -3.75 -4.97
N ALA A 422 17.36 -3.79 -3.98
CA ALA A 422 16.24 -2.88 -3.91
C ALA A 422 16.68 -1.42 -3.70
N GLN A 423 16.16 -0.53 -4.56
CA GLN A 423 16.34 0.90 -4.49
C GLN A 423 14.99 1.60 -4.41
N SER A 424 14.93 2.68 -3.68
CA SER A 424 13.70 3.46 -3.52
C SER A 424 13.96 4.95 -3.70
N ALA A 425 12.95 5.66 -4.22
CA ALA A 425 12.93 7.12 -4.25
C ALA A 425 11.58 7.63 -3.79
N VAL A 426 11.55 8.70 -2.99
CA VAL A 426 10.29 9.27 -2.47
C VAL A 426 9.70 10.23 -3.48
N ARG A 427 8.41 10.12 -3.78
CA ARG A 427 7.69 11.06 -4.63
C ARG A 427 6.98 12.12 -3.81
N VAL A 428 7.34 13.38 -4.03
CA VAL A 428 6.70 14.56 -3.42
C VAL A 428 6.02 15.38 -4.51
N GLY A 429 4.70 15.32 -4.55
CA GLY A 429 3.93 15.91 -5.66
C GLY A 429 4.16 15.19 -6.98
N GLN A 430 4.80 15.85 -7.96
CA GLN A 430 5.15 15.27 -9.27
C GLN A 430 6.64 14.92 -9.41
N GLU A 431 7.44 15.24 -8.40
CA GLU A 431 8.89 15.11 -8.45
C GLU A 431 9.36 13.91 -7.63
N LEU A 432 10.42 13.25 -8.10
CA LEU A 432 11.12 12.19 -7.36
C LEU A 432 12.30 12.78 -6.60
N GLY A 433 12.53 12.26 -5.40
CA GLY A 433 13.76 12.48 -4.66
C GLY A 433 14.91 11.65 -5.23
N GLU A 434 16.05 11.68 -4.57
CA GLU A 434 17.20 10.86 -4.91
C GLU A 434 16.94 9.38 -4.60
N TRP A 435 17.56 8.49 -5.37
CA TRP A 435 17.52 7.05 -5.16
C TRP A 435 18.43 6.66 -4.00
N PHE A 436 17.94 5.79 -3.12
CA PHE A 436 18.70 5.21 -2.03
C PHE A 436 18.46 3.71 -1.95
N LYS A 437 19.47 2.98 -1.46
CA LYS A 437 19.39 1.53 -1.25
C LYS A 437 18.53 1.23 -0.01
N THR A 438 17.75 0.16 -0.07
CA THR A 438 16.98 -0.36 1.07
C THR A 438 17.63 -1.64 1.56
N SER A 439 18.29 -1.61 2.73
CA SER A 439 19.02 -2.75 3.32
C SER A 439 18.25 -3.48 4.42
N VAL A 440 17.19 -2.87 4.94
CA VAL A 440 16.30 -3.49 5.92
C VAL A 440 14.84 -3.24 5.55
N GLY A 441 13.96 -4.01 6.16
CA GLY A 441 12.51 -3.89 6.00
C GLY A 441 11.99 -4.50 4.72
N THR A 442 10.68 -4.55 4.62
CA THR A 442 9.96 -5.00 3.42
C THR A 442 9.19 -3.85 2.80
N ARG A 443 9.08 -3.83 1.48
CA ARG A 443 8.39 -2.77 0.75
C ARG A 443 6.88 -2.95 0.86
N GLN A 444 6.17 -2.05 1.53
CA GLN A 444 4.70 -2.10 1.60
C GLN A 444 4.10 -1.95 0.20
N GLY A 445 3.55 -3.02 -0.34
CA GLY A 445 3.03 -3.11 -1.72
C GLY A 445 3.71 -4.19 -2.56
N ASP A 446 4.73 -4.82 -2.05
CA ASP A 446 5.39 -6.00 -2.57
C ASP A 446 4.56 -7.25 -2.22
N PRO A 447 4.23 -8.12 -3.19
CA PRO A 447 3.49 -9.36 -2.93
C PRO A 447 4.19 -10.33 -1.96
N LEU A 448 5.52 -10.36 -1.93
CA LEU A 448 6.32 -11.25 -1.09
C LEU A 448 6.35 -10.81 0.38
N SER A 449 6.27 -9.50 0.64
CA SER A 449 6.45 -8.91 1.97
C SER A 449 5.64 -9.56 3.08
N PRO A 450 4.35 -9.89 2.90
CA PRO A 450 3.55 -10.50 3.96
C PRO A 450 4.05 -11.88 4.38
N THR A 451 4.37 -12.75 3.41
CA THR A 451 4.86 -14.11 3.68
C THR A 451 6.27 -14.08 4.28
N THR A 452 7.17 -13.25 3.73
CA THR A 452 8.51 -13.04 4.30
C THR A 452 8.43 -12.58 5.76
N PHE A 453 7.50 -11.66 6.07
CA PHE A 453 7.31 -11.17 7.43
C PHE A 453 6.87 -12.26 8.40
N ILE A 454 5.82 -13.03 8.08
CA ILE A 454 5.34 -14.09 9.00
C ILE A 454 6.36 -15.19 9.16
N THR A 455 7.13 -15.55 8.11
CA THR A 455 8.25 -16.51 8.20
C THR A 455 9.36 -15.99 9.13
N TYR A 456 9.69 -14.71 9.03
CA TYR A 456 10.65 -14.05 9.93
C TYR A 456 10.16 -14.02 11.38
N LEU A 457 8.90 -13.67 11.60
CA LEU A 457 8.30 -13.59 12.93
C LEU A 457 8.24 -14.99 13.59
N GLU A 458 8.03 -16.05 12.80
CA GLU A 458 8.02 -17.41 13.31
C GLU A 458 9.34 -17.74 14.04
N ARG A 459 10.47 -17.38 13.46
CA ARG A 459 11.79 -17.54 14.08
C ARG A 459 11.93 -16.76 15.40
N VAL A 460 11.37 -15.56 15.46
CA VAL A 460 11.36 -14.73 16.69
C VAL A 460 10.52 -15.39 17.78
N MET A 461 9.48 -16.11 17.39
CA MET A 461 8.56 -16.80 18.30
C MET A 461 9.04 -18.17 18.79
N ASP A 462 10.08 -18.73 18.19
CA ASP A 462 10.62 -20.07 18.58
C ASP A 462 10.87 -20.20 20.08
N GLY A 463 11.40 -19.14 20.73
CA GLY A 463 11.66 -19.11 22.18
C GLY A 463 10.41 -19.08 23.07
N ILE A 464 9.22 -18.92 22.50
CA ILE A 464 7.94 -18.80 23.22
C ILE A 464 7.05 -20.03 22.97
N GLN A 465 7.29 -20.78 21.92
CA GLN A 465 6.51 -21.96 21.52
C GLN A 465 6.75 -23.18 22.45
N ASN A 466 7.05 -22.93 23.72
CA ASN A 466 7.29 -24.00 24.67
C ASN A 466 5.95 -24.69 25.02
N ASN A 467 5.84 -25.99 24.77
CA ASN A 467 4.63 -26.80 24.97
C ASN A 467 4.15 -26.86 26.44
N ASP A 468 4.93 -26.33 27.39
CA ASP A 468 4.63 -26.37 28.82
C ASP A 468 3.92 -25.11 29.33
N THR A 469 3.80 -24.06 28.52
CA THR A 469 3.16 -22.77 28.89
C THR A 469 1.80 -22.60 28.22
N GLY A 470 1.02 -21.61 28.67
CA GLY A 470 -0.30 -21.30 28.13
C GLY A 470 -1.44 -22.07 28.79
N ILE A 471 -2.58 -22.04 28.13
CA ILE A 471 -3.84 -22.61 28.61
C ILE A 471 -4.09 -23.95 27.95
N SER A 472 -4.45 -24.96 28.75
CA SER A 472 -4.85 -26.25 28.22
C SER A 472 -6.31 -26.23 27.74
N VAL A 473 -6.52 -26.53 26.46
CA VAL A 473 -7.85 -26.66 25.85
C VAL A 473 -7.92 -28.03 25.16
N HIS A 474 -8.57 -28.99 25.79
CA HIS A 474 -8.71 -30.35 25.26
C HIS A 474 -7.38 -31.03 24.85
N GLY A 475 -6.35 -30.84 25.66
CA GLY A 475 -5.01 -31.41 25.39
C GLY A 475 -4.10 -30.54 24.51
N TYR A 476 -4.64 -29.53 23.87
CA TYR A 476 -3.87 -28.52 23.15
C TYR A 476 -3.44 -27.38 24.08
N ARG A 477 -2.21 -26.91 23.97
CA ARG A 477 -1.69 -25.76 24.71
C ARG A 477 -1.76 -24.50 23.86
N LEU A 478 -2.52 -23.51 24.29
CA LEU A 478 -2.65 -22.21 23.67
C LEU A 478 -1.93 -21.16 24.52
N ASN A 479 -0.78 -20.70 24.07
CA ASN A 479 0.05 -19.68 24.76
C ASN A 479 0.15 -18.37 23.99
N ASN A 480 -0.29 -18.33 22.75
CA ASN A 480 -0.35 -17.10 21.95
C ASN A 480 -1.41 -17.18 20.85
N LEU A 481 -1.80 -16.03 20.31
CA LEU A 481 -2.56 -15.85 19.06
C LEU A 481 -1.91 -14.76 18.26
N ARG A 482 -1.79 -14.95 16.93
CA ARG A 482 -1.09 -14.01 16.06
C ARG A 482 -1.89 -13.69 14.81
N PHE A 483 -1.88 -12.42 14.43
CA PHE A 483 -2.35 -11.98 13.12
C PHE A 483 -1.33 -11.01 12.53
N ALA A 484 -0.38 -11.53 11.79
CA ALA A 484 0.82 -10.83 11.34
C ALA A 484 1.66 -10.31 12.52
N ASP A 485 1.85 -9.00 12.63
CA ASP A 485 2.60 -8.34 13.72
C ASP A 485 1.79 -8.13 15.01
N ASP A 486 0.47 -8.29 14.97
CA ASP A 486 -0.37 -8.25 16.16
C ASP A 486 -0.29 -9.60 16.90
N ILE A 487 0.25 -9.60 18.12
CA ILE A 487 0.45 -10.79 18.96
C ILE A 487 -0.34 -10.62 20.27
N ASP A 488 -1.03 -11.67 20.67
CA ASP A 488 -1.59 -11.81 22.02
C ASP A 488 -0.90 -13.00 22.72
N LEU A 489 -0.13 -12.74 23.77
CA LEU A 489 0.43 -13.77 24.65
C LEU A 489 -0.60 -14.12 25.73
N ILE A 490 -0.82 -15.42 25.96
CA ILE A 490 -1.92 -15.94 26.78
C ILE A 490 -1.38 -16.92 27.81
N GLU A 491 -1.61 -16.66 29.10
CA GLU A 491 -1.09 -17.48 30.19
C GLU A 491 -2.07 -17.62 31.37
N GLU A 492 -1.99 -18.77 32.08
CA GLU A 492 -2.73 -18.97 33.32
C GLU A 492 -2.06 -18.29 34.54
N ARG A 493 -0.75 -17.96 34.42
CA ARG A 493 0.04 -17.38 35.52
C ARG A 493 0.75 -16.12 35.06
N ARG A 494 0.64 -15.07 35.83
CA ARG A 494 1.27 -13.78 35.55
C ARG A 494 2.81 -13.85 35.45
N PRO A 495 3.55 -14.55 36.35
CA PRO A 495 5.00 -14.66 36.22
C PRO A 495 5.43 -15.33 34.89
N THR A 496 4.68 -16.31 34.41
CA THR A 496 4.92 -16.98 33.13
C THR A 496 4.68 -16.02 31.96
N LEU A 497 3.60 -15.23 32.01
CA LEU A 497 3.35 -14.18 31.01
C LEU A 497 4.50 -13.17 30.96
N GLN A 498 4.99 -12.70 32.12
CA GLN A 498 6.13 -11.78 32.19
C GLN A 498 7.42 -12.42 31.61
N ALA A 499 7.67 -13.69 31.88
CA ALA A 499 8.81 -14.40 31.29
C ALA A 499 8.69 -14.49 29.76
N ASN A 500 7.52 -14.82 29.24
CA ASN A 500 7.27 -14.87 27.79
C ASN A 500 7.42 -13.50 27.13
N ILE A 501 6.97 -12.43 27.77
CA ILE A 501 7.19 -11.05 27.29
C ILE A 501 8.68 -10.71 27.24
N ASN A 502 9.44 -11.08 28.25
CA ASN A 502 10.89 -10.86 28.31
C ASN A 502 11.62 -11.66 27.21
N ASN A 503 11.24 -12.92 26.99
CA ASN A 503 11.79 -13.77 25.93
C ASN A 503 11.50 -13.16 24.55
N LEU A 504 10.26 -12.75 24.29
CA LEU A 504 9.87 -12.08 23.06
C LEU A 504 10.64 -10.77 22.85
N HIS A 505 10.79 -9.98 23.93
CA HIS A 505 11.57 -8.74 23.85
C HIS A 505 13.03 -9.01 23.46
N THR A 506 13.67 -9.97 24.12
CA THR A 506 15.06 -10.33 23.85
C THR A 506 15.25 -10.85 22.42
N ALA A 507 14.42 -11.83 22.00
CA ALA A 507 14.44 -12.37 20.65
C ALA A 507 14.11 -11.30 19.60
N GLY A 508 13.13 -10.45 19.89
CA GLY A 508 12.74 -9.33 19.03
C GLY A 508 13.89 -8.34 18.83
N VAL A 509 14.55 -7.92 19.91
CA VAL A 509 15.70 -6.97 19.82
C VAL A 509 16.83 -7.58 18.99
N ALA A 510 17.19 -8.85 19.21
CA ALA A 510 18.18 -9.57 18.42
C ALA A 510 17.80 -9.57 16.92
N ALA A 511 16.52 -9.73 16.63
CA ALA A 511 15.97 -9.70 15.28
C ALA A 511 15.63 -8.28 14.77
N GLY A 512 16.01 -7.21 15.47
CA GLY A 512 15.72 -5.82 15.03
C GLY A 512 14.28 -5.36 15.25
N LEU A 513 13.41 -6.17 15.89
CA LEU A 513 12.04 -5.80 16.23
C LEU A 513 11.97 -5.17 17.61
N LYS A 514 11.32 -4.01 17.72
CA LYS A 514 11.14 -3.30 18.99
C LYS A 514 9.67 -3.28 19.40
N ILE A 515 9.36 -3.71 20.61
CA ILE A 515 8.01 -3.64 21.16
C ILE A 515 7.64 -2.17 21.40
N ASN A 516 6.42 -1.79 21.03
CA ASN A 516 5.85 -0.47 21.27
C ASN A 516 5.16 -0.44 22.63
N ILE A 517 5.87 -0.03 23.67
CA ILE A 517 5.38 0.01 25.04
C ILE A 517 4.07 0.81 25.17
N GLY A 518 3.98 1.97 24.50
CA GLY A 518 2.79 2.83 24.61
C GLY A 518 1.52 2.26 23.98
N LYS A 519 1.63 1.28 23.10
CA LYS A 519 0.49 0.61 22.46
C LYS A 519 0.25 -0.80 22.99
N THR A 520 1.26 -1.44 23.54
CA THR A 520 1.15 -2.75 24.17
C THR A 520 0.29 -2.65 25.41
N LYS A 521 -0.66 -3.57 25.60
CA LYS A 521 -1.63 -3.56 26.69
C LYS A 521 -1.78 -4.93 27.29
N THR A 522 -2.04 -4.98 28.59
CA THR A 522 -2.41 -6.22 29.29
C THR A 522 -3.90 -6.25 29.59
N LEU A 523 -4.45 -7.45 29.62
CA LEU A 523 -5.86 -7.71 29.95
C LEU A 523 -5.97 -8.99 30.75
N VAL A 524 -6.78 -8.98 31.82
CA VAL A 524 -7.08 -10.19 32.57
C VAL A 524 -8.54 -10.59 32.37
N PHE A 525 -8.75 -11.82 31.95
CA PHE A 525 -10.06 -12.45 32.03
C PHE A 525 -10.22 -13.04 33.43
N GLY A 526 -11.19 -12.54 34.20
CA GLY A 526 -11.47 -12.92 35.58
C GLY A 526 -11.81 -11.73 36.47
N SER A 527 -11.98 -11.95 37.76
CA SER A 527 -12.44 -10.92 38.72
C SER A 527 -11.33 -10.16 39.44
N GLU A 528 -10.09 -10.17 38.90
CA GLU A 528 -8.96 -9.51 39.56
C GLU A 528 -8.61 -8.18 38.89
N MET A 529 -8.39 -7.17 39.74
CA MET A 529 -7.72 -5.95 39.30
C MET A 529 -6.20 -6.19 39.28
N ILE A 530 -5.52 -5.77 38.19
CA ILE A 530 -4.06 -5.87 38.10
C ILE A 530 -3.47 -4.71 38.92
N GLU A 531 -2.92 -5.00 40.10
CA GLU A 531 -2.25 -4.00 40.95
C GLU A 531 -0.79 -3.76 40.51
N GLU A 532 -0.12 -4.79 40.03
CA GLU A 532 1.27 -4.68 39.58
C GLU A 532 1.37 -4.42 38.07
N LYS A 533 2.24 -3.56 37.64
CA LYS A 533 2.48 -3.27 36.25
C LYS A 533 3.36 -4.35 35.57
N THR A 534 3.02 -4.70 34.35
CA THR A 534 3.82 -5.59 33.50
C THR A 534 4.94 -4.78 32.87
N LYS A 535 6.13 -5.38 32.68
CA LYS A 535 7.31 -4.68 32.15
C LYS A 535 7.77 -5.23 30.81
N VAL A 536 8.33 -4.37 29.99
CA VAL A 536 9.06 -4.70 28.74
C VAL A 536 10.41 -3.99 28.80
N GLY A 537 11.50 -4.72 28.99
CA GLY A 537 12.79 -4.11 29.31
C GLY A 537 12.66 -3.19 30.53
N ASP A 538 13.09 -1.93 30.38
CA ASP A 538 12.99 -0.91 31.46
C ASP A 538 11.64 -0.17 31.46
N GLY A 539 10.74 -0.44 30.53
CA GLY A 539 9.46 0.26 30.37
C GLY A 539 8.29 -0.49 30.99
N GLU A 540 7.32 0.25 31.54
CA GLU A 540 6.08 -0.28 32.12
C GLU A 540 4.93 -0.22 31.11
N ILE A 541 4.17 -1.32 31.00
CA ILE A 541 2.97 -1.43 30.16
C ILE A 541 1.74 -1.01 30.96
N GLU A 542 0.82 -0.35 30.30
CA GLU A 542 -0.50 0.00 30.83
C GLU A 542 -1.43 -1.24 30.84
N ASN A 543 -2.19 -1.39 31.92
CA ASN A 543 -3.20 -2.43 32.09
C ASN A 543 -4.52 -2.04 31.42
#